data_db05cf4af478d068c4d21da7bd94e354
#
_entry.id   db05cf4af478d068c4d21da7bd94e354
#
_cell.length_a   1.000
_cell.length_b   1.000
_cell.length_c   1.000
_cell.angle_alpha   90.00
_cell.angle_beta   90.00
_cell.angle_gamma   90.00
#
_symmetry.space_group_name_H-M   'P 1'
#
loop_
_entity.id
_entity.type
_entity.pdbx_description
1 polymer ?
#
loop_
_entity_poly.entity_id
_entity_poly.type
_entity_poly.pdbx_seq_one_letter_code
_entity_poly.pdbx_strand_id
1 'polypeptide(L)'
;MDHSLEQMQATLRNLQAREDIRTVLYRYCRAVDRGDKELLKSCYHPDGRDDHSFFSGLGWDLADYVIPILAQLELSIHSLSNPMIDLQGDRAFVETHWSVIHRIKRGWKLTDMCDQGRYLDEFECRNGEWKILNRVMVIDAERWVDTVNLLNLFPADMQNKAYSGIRGTMDPVYRLHKIGELVRPKYSMSDLWSPYRKLLAIPKFVIYLLGKYIQSRPMKQT
;
A
#
# COMPACT_ATOMS: atom_id res chain seq x y z
N MET A 1 -24.05 -40.75 -4.16
CA MET A 1 -24.42 -39.46 -3.52
C MET A 1 -23.30 -38.92 -2.59
N ASP A 2 -22.61 -39.79 -1.88
CA ASP A 2 -21.52 -39.47 -0.95
C ASP A 2 -20.29 -38.83 -1.62
N HIS A 3 -19.79 -39.43 -2.70
CA HIS A 3 -18.61 -38.97 -3.43
C HIS A 3 -18.74 -37.51 -3.99
N SER A 4 -19.95 -37.13 -4.41
CA SER A 4 -20.25 -35.75 -4.88
C SER A 4 -20.20 -34.71 -3.74
N LEU A 5 -20.62 -35.10 -2.54
CA LEU A 5 -20.58 -34.22 -1.36
C LEU A 5 -19.15 -34.01 -0.86
N GLU A 6 -18.35 -35.07 -0.81
CA GLU A 6 -16.94 -35.00 -0.41
C GLU A 6 -16.12 -34.14 -1.39
N GLN A 7 -16.35 -34.28 -2.70
CA GLN A 7 -15.71 -33.46 -3.71
C GLN A 7 -16.09 -31.96 -3.55
N MET A 8 -17.36 -31.68 -3.29
CA MET A 8 -17.82 -30.32 -3.04
C MET A 8 -17.17 -29.72 -1.79
N GLN A 9 -17.11 -30.48 -0.70
CA GLN A 9 -16.45 -30.04 0.54
C GLN A 9 -14.95 -29.79 0.33
N ALA A 10 -14.25 -30.63 -0.43
CA ALA A 10 -12.85 -30.43 -0.77
C ALA A 10 -12.65 -29.15 -1.59
N THR A 11 -13.52 -28.91 -2.56
CA THR A 11 -13.49 -27.68 -3.37
C THR A 11 -13.71 -26.45 -2.51
N LEU A 12 -14.69 -26.47 -1.60
CA LEU A 12 -14.95 -25.37 -0.69
C LEU A 12 -13.75 -25.08 0.23
N ARG A 13 -13.13 -26.11 0.79
CA ARG A 13 -11.91 -25.95 1.61
C ARG A 13 -10.78 -25.29 0.79
N ASN A 14 -10.57 -25.72 -0.44
CA ASN A 14 -9.54 -25.14 -1.30
C ASN A 14 -9.83 -23.68 -1.66
N LEU A 15 -11.08 -23.33 -1.93
CA LEU A 15 -11.46 -21.94 -2.19
C LEU A 15 -11.28 -21.07 -0.94
N GLN A 16 -11.68 -21.57 0.23
CA GLN A 16 -11.50 -20.87 1.50
C GLN A 16 -10.02 -20.64 1.80
N ALA A 17 -9.17 -21.66 1.66
CA ALA A 17 -7.73 -21.52 1.88
C ALA A 17 -7.10 -20.45 0.98
N ARG A 18 -7.50 -20.42 -0.30
CA ARG A 18 -7.02 -19.39 -1.24
C ARG A 18 -7.44 -17.99 -0.83
N GLU A 19 -8.66 -17.82 -0.32
CA GLU A 19 -9.16 -16.52 0.13
C GLU A 19 -8.51 -16.08 1.46
N ASP A 20 -8.28 -17.02 2.36
CA ASP A 20 -7.55 -16.76 3.61
C ASP A 20 -6.12 -16.29 3.33
N ILE A 21 -5.41 -16.95 2.41
CA ILE A 21 -4.07 -16.55 1.97
C ILE A 21 -4.09 -15.14 1.37
N ARG A 22 -5.04 -14.82 0.46
CA ARG A 22 -5.18 -13.46 -0.09
C ARG A 22 -5.45 -12.43 1.00
N THR A 23 -6.26 -12.78 1.97
CA THR A 23 -6.55 -11.91 3.13
C THR A 23 -5.28 -11.59 3.91
N VAL A 24 -4.39 -12.56 4.13
CA VAL A 24 -3.09 -12.31 4.78
C VAL A 24 -2.21 -11.39 3.94
N LEU A 25 -2.14 -11.59 2.62
CA LEU A 25 -1.38 -10.71 1.71
C LEU A 25 -1.88 -9.26 1.77
N TYR A 26 -3.21 -9.03 1.76
CA TYR A 26 -3.78 -7.68 1.85
C TYR A 26 -3.60 -7.07 3.23
N ARG A 27 -3.68 -7.89 4.28
CA ARG A 27 -3.40 -7.48 5.66
C ARG A 27 -1.97 -7.00 5.82
N TYR A 28 -1.01 -7.70 5.22
CA TYR A 28 0.40 -7.32 5.19
C TYR A 28 0.58 -5.91 4.60
N CYS A 29 0.05 -5.65 3.40
CA CYS A 29 0.13 -4.32 2.78
C CYS A 29 -0.49 -3.22 3.64
N ARG A 30 -1.67 -3.46 4.21
CA ARG A 30 -2.28 -2.52 5.15
C ARG A 30 -1.38 -2.25 6.35
N ALA A 31 -0.78 -3.30 6.91
CA ALA A 31 0.06 -3.18 8.09
C ALA A 31 1.28 -2.29 7.85
N VAL A 32 2.02 -2.52 6.77
CA VAL A 32 3.20 -1.72 6.42
C VAL A 32 2.83 -0.30 6.03
N ASP A 33 1.74 -0.09 5.30
CA ASP A 33 1.31 1.24 4.88
C ASP A 33 0.77 2.09 6.02
N ARG A 34 0.11 1.48 6.99
CA ARG A 34 -0.47 2.20 8.15
C ARG A 34 0.46 2.18 9.36
N GLY A 35 1.59 1.47 9.31
CA GLY A 35 2.52 1.37 10.44
C GLY A 35 1.97 0.55 11.60
N ASP A 36 1.11 -0.43 11.31
CA ASP A 36 0.48 -1.30 12.30
C ASP A 36 1.34 -2.53 12.53
N LYS A 37 2.20 -2.44 13.54
CA LYS A 37 3.17 -3.49 13.90
C LYS A 37 2.49 -4.81 14.26
N GLU A 38 1.46 -4.75 15.08
CA GLU A 38 0.78 -5.97 15.56
C GLU A 38 0.04 -6.66 14.41
N LEU A 39 -0.57 -5.88 13.52
CA LEU A 39 -1.18 -6.40 12.31
C LEU A 39 -0.14 -7.07 11.41
N LEU A 40 1.07 -6.49 11.29
CA LEU A 40 2.15 -7.06 10.51
C LEU A 40 2.63 -8.39 11.11
N LYS A 41 2.87 -8.44 12.42
CA LYS A 41 3.23 -9.67 13.13
C LYS A 41 2.17 -10.76 12.96
N SER A 42 0.88 -10.40 12.93
CA SER A 42 -0.20 -11.35 12.74
C SER A 42 -0.21 -12.07 11.39
N CYS A 43 0.52 -11.54 10.40
CA CYS A 43 0.64 -12.15 9.08
C CYS A 43 1.62 -13.32 9.04
N TYR A 44 2.50 -13.44 10.05
CA TYR A 44 3.52 -14.49 10.13
C TYR A 44 3.22 -15.47 11.26
N HIS A 45 3.66 -16.72 11.07
CA HIS A 45 3.84 -17.61 12.20
C HIS A 45 4.96 -17.10 13.10
N PRO A 46 4.99 -17.42 14.42
CA PRO A 46 6.03 -16.94 15.34
C PRO A 46 7.46 -17.35 14.91
N ASP A 47 7.59 -18.49 14.26
CA ASP A 47 8.83 -19.03 13.68
C ASP A 47 9.01 -18.68 12.19
N GLY A 48 8.07 -17.93 11.62
CA GLY A 48 8.09 -17.51 10.22
C GLY A 48 9.24 -16.60 9.91
N ARG A 49 9.81 -16.73 8.71
CA ARG A 49 11.01 -15.99 8.27
C ARG A 49 10.71 -15.08 7.09
N ASP A 50 11.51 -14.04 7.00
CA ASP A 50 11.43 -13.05 5.92
C ASP A 50 12.83 -12.65 5.45
N ASP A 51 13.02 -12.64 4.13
CA ASP A 51 14.20 -12.12 3.47
C ASP A 51 13.78 -10.98 2.53
N HIS A 52 14.06 -9.75 2.97
CA HIS A 52 13.76 -8.49 2.26
C HIS A 52 15.02 -7.85 1.66
N SER A 53 16.04 -8.60 1.31
CA SER A 53 17.35 -8.11 0.83
C SER A 53 18.11 -7.27 1.87
N PHE A 54 17.51 -6.22 2.42
CA PHE A 54 18.08 -5.37 3.48
C PHE A 54 17.87 -5.93 4.90
N PHE A 55 17.05 -6.97 5.03
CA PHE A 55 16.73 -7.66 6.28
C PHE A 55 16.57 -9.16 6.00
N SER A 56 17.12 -10.01 6.86
CA SER A 56 16.87 -11.44 6.84
C SER A 56 16.76 -11.94 8.28
N GLY A 57 15.60 -12.51 8.65
CA GLY A 57 15.36 -12.93 10.03
C GLY A 57 13.95 -13.46 10.25
N LEU A 58 13.45 -13.37 11.49
CA LEU A 58 12.05 -13.68 11.79
C LEU A 58 11.13 -12.58 11.28
N GLY A 59 9.95 -12.94 10.76
CA GLY A 59 8.96 -11.96 10.30
C GLY A 59 8.49 -11.01 11.41
N TRP A 60 8.52 -11.46 12.67
CA TRP A 60 8.24 -10.60 13.82
C TRP A 60 9.34 -9.57 14.06
N ASP A 61 10.60 -9.94 13.88
CA ASP A 61 11.74 -9.02 13.99
C ASP A 61 11.75 -8.02 12.81
N LEU A 62 11.31 -8.46 11.60
CA LEU A 62 11.08 -7.54 10.49
C LEU A 62 10.09 -6.44 10.89
N ALA A 63 8.99 -6.80 11.55
CA ALA A 63 8.00 -5.81 11.97
C ALA A 63 8.59 -4.77 12.94
N ASP A 64 9.43 -5.22 13.87
CA ASP A 64 10.11 -4.32 14.80
C ASP A 64 11.16 -3.44 14.09
N TYR A 65 11.79 -3.93 13.04
CA TYR A 65 12.80 -3.24 12.26
C TYR A 65 12.18 -2.25 11.24
N VAL A 66 11.20 -2.69 10.44
CA VAL A 66 10.73 -1.93 9.28
C VAL A 66 9.73 -0.82 9.63
N ILE A 67 8.86 -1.02 10.62
CA ILE A 67 7.83 -0.04 10.96
C ILE A 67 8.42 1.32 11.37
N PRO A 68 9.47 1.41 12.21
CA PRO A 68 10.12 2.68 12.51
C PRO A 68 10.76 3.37 11.29
N ILE A 69 11.26 2.60 10.33
CA ILE A 69 11.85 3.13 9.07
C ILE A 69 10.73 3.72 8.22
N LEU A 70 9.67 2.96 7.98
CA LEU A 70 8.52 3.42 7.20
C LEU A 70 7.85 4.65 7.84
N ALA A 71 7.88 4.78 9.16
CA ALA A 71 7.33 5.95 9.84
C ALA A 71 8.02 7.27 9.48
N GLN A 72 9.24 7.23 8.93
CA GLN A 72 9.99 8.42 8.51
C GLN A 72 9.63 8.89 7.08
N LEU A 73 8.87 8.08 6.34
CA LEU A 73 8.44 8.41 4.98
C LEU A 73 7.21 9.31 5.00
N GLU A 74 7.09 10.21 4.04
CA GLU A 74 5.87 11.03 3.84
C GLU A 74 4.68 10.16 3.39
N LEU A 75 4.96 9.10 2.63
CA LEU A 75 3.98 8.20 2.04
C LEU A 75 4.57 6.81 1.90
N SER A 76 3.73 5.79 2.12
CA SER A 76 3.99 4.41 1.74
C SER A 76 2.68 3.82 1.22
N ILE A 77 2.71 3.28 0.00
CA ILE A 77 1.57 2.60 -0.64
C ILE A 77 2.08 1.34 -1.30
N HIS A 78 1.60 0.19 -0.82
CA HIS A 78 1.84 -1.11 -1.45
C HIS A 78 0.61 -1.54 -2.24
N SER A 79 0.84 -2.10 -3.40
CA SER A 79 -0.20 -2.72 -4.23
C SER A 79 0.23 -4.12 -4.63
N LEU A 80 -0.70 -5.08 -4.56
CA LEU A 80 -0.47 -6.46 -4.96
C LEU A 80 -1.31 -6.81 -6.18
N SER A 81 -0.76 -7.69 -7.01
CA SER A 81 -1.47 -8.22 -8.17
C SER A 81 -1.05 -9.67 -8.46
N ASN A 82 -1.92 -10.37 -9.18
CA ASN A 82 -1.66 -11.68 -9.76
C ASN A 82 -1.16 -12.76 -8.77
N PRO A 83 -1.78 -12.96 -7.59
CA PRO A 83 -1.34 -14.02 -6.68
C PRO A 83 -1.59 -15.39 -7.32
N MET A 84 -0.52 -16.10 -7.64
CA MET A 84 -0.52 -17.49 -8.07
C MET A 84 -0.33 -18.37 -6.84
N ILE A 85 -1.33 -19.17 -6.50
CA ILE A 85 -1.35 -19.97 -5.28
C ILE A 85 -1.35 -21.44 -5.65
N ASP A 86 -0.32 -22.17 -5.26
CA ASP A 86 -0.23 -23.63 -5.34
C ASP A 86 -0.48 -24.24 -3.95
N LEU A 87 -1.65 -24.86 -3.77
CA LEU A 87 -2.07 -25.47 -2.50
C LEU A 87 -1.62 -26.92 -2.44
N GLN A 88 -0.92 -27.29 -1.36
CA GLN A 88 -0.44 -28.64 -1.09
C GLN A 88 -0.78 -29.04 0.36
N GLY A 89 -2.02 -29.45 0.59
CA GLY A 89 -2.53 -29.77 1.92
C GLY A 89 -2.55 -28.53 2.83
N ASP A 90 -1.81 -28.58 3.92
CA ASP A 90 -1.69 -27.47 4.87
C ASP A 90 -0.56 -26.50 4.52
N ARG A 91 0.04 -26.61 3.34
CA ARG A 91 1.02 -25.69 2.79
C ARG A 91 0.55 -25.08 1.49
N ALA A 92 1.05 -23.87 1.20
CA ALA A 92 0.86 -23.24 -0.09
C ALA A 92 2.11 -22.47 -0.50
N PHE A 93 2.44 -22.56 -1.79
CA PHE A 93 3.50 -21.77 -2.41
C PHE A 93 2.84 -20.67 -3.25
N VAL A 94 3.25 -19.43 -3.00
CA VAL A 94 2.55 -18.27 -3.55
C VAL A 94 3.54 -17.30 -4.16
N GLU A 95 3.35 -17.01 -5.44
CA GLU A 95 4.02 -15.88 -6.11
C GLU A 95 3.03 -14.72 -6.20
N THR A 96 3.43 -13.53 -5.74
CA THR A 96 2.58 -12.34 -5.80
C THR A 96 3.40 -11.16 -6.32
N HIS A 97 2.96 -10.51 -7.39
CA HIS A 97 3.56 -9.27 -7.83
C HIS A 97 3.22 -8.14 -6.86
N TRP A 98 4.22 -7.35 -6.51
CA TRP A 98 4.06 -6.15 -5.70
C TRP A 98 4.59 -4.93 -6.42
N SER A 99 3.99 -3.80 -6.13
CA SER A 99 4.52 -2.48 -6.45
C SER A 99 4.39 -1.57 -5.23
N VAL A 100 5.35 -0.69 -5.04
CA VAL A 100 5.36 0.24 -3.91
C VAL A 100 5.74 1.65 -4.35
N ILE A 101 5.15 2.63 -3.69
CA ILE A 101 5.58 4.03 -3.75
C ILE A 101 5.95 4.47 -2.34
N HIS A 102 7.23 4.77 -2.15
CA HIS A 102 7.74 5.37 -0.93
C HIS A 102 8.13 6.82 -1.20
N ARG A 103 7.42 7.77 -0.58
CA ARG A 103 7.74 9.20 -0.72
C ARG A 103 8.69 9.63 0.37
N ILE A 104 9.83 10.13 -0.05
CA ILE A 104 10.89 10.63 0.80
C ILE A 104 10.92 12.15 0.69
N LYS A 105 10.99 12.83 1.86
CA LYS A 105 11.17 14.28 1.93
C LYS A 105 12.60 14.60 2.34
N ARG A 106 13.27 15.41 1.52
CA ARG A 106 14.61 15.93 1.81
C ARG A 106 14.59 17.45 1.70
N GLY A 107 14.45 18.13 2.85
CA GLY A 107 14.23 19.57 2.88
C GLY A 107 12.91 19.93 2.21
N TRP A 108 12.96 20.73 1.14
CA TRP A 108 11.78 21.11 0.34
C TRP A 108 11.47 20.15 -0.82
N LYS A 109 12.37 19.22 -1.10
CA LYS A 109 12.27 18.26 -2.22
C LYS A 109 11.54 17.01 -1.79
N LEU A 110 10.61 16.53 -2.64
CA LEU A 110 9.96 15.25 -2.53
C LEU A 110 10.45 14.34 -3.67
N THR A 111 10.75 13.09 -3.33
CA THR A 111 11.16 12.08 -4.29
C THR A 111 10.38 10.80 -4.01
N ASP A 112 9.78 10.22 -5.04
CA ASP A 112 9.12 8.93 -4.98
C ASP A 112 10.09 7.84 -5.42
N MET A 113 10.36 6.89 -4.54
CA MET A 113 10.95 5.60 -4.85
C MET A 113 9.81 4.68 -5.27
N CYS A 114 9.87 4.22 -6.51
CA CYS A 114 8.84 3.39 -7.12
C CYS A 114 9.48 2.05 -7.49
N ASP A 115 9.23 1.03 -6.69
CA ASP A 115 9.81 -0.27 -6.88
C ASP A 115 8.74 -1.29 -7.23
N GLN A 116 9.14 -2.31 -7.95
CA GLN A 116 8.29 -3.42 -8.37
C GLN A 116 9.05 -4.73 -8.26
N GLY A 117 8.32 -5.78 -7.93
CA GLY A 117 8.91 -7.10 -7.81
C GLY A 117 7.91 -8.16 -7.45
N ARG A 118 8.40 -9.22 -6.82
CA ARG A 118 7.59 -10.37 -6.42
C ARG A 118 7.89 -10.77 -4.99
N TYR A 119 6.84 -11.15 -4.27
CA TYR A 119 6.95 -11.98 -3.08
C TYR A 119 6.87 -13.44 -3.48
N LEU A 120 7.83 -14.23 -3.04
CA LEU A 120 7.83 -15.67 -3.11
C LEU A 120 7.60 -16.18 -1.71
N ASP A 121 6.39 -16.67 -1.46
CA ASP A 121 5.92 -17.02 -0.14
C ASP A 121 5.65 -18.51 0.00
N GLU A 122 6.03 -19.06 1.13
CA GLU A 122 5.51 -20.31 1.65
C GLU A 122 4.55 -19.98 2.79
N PHE A 123 3.31 -20.41 2.65
CA PHE A 123 2.28 -20.33 3.67
C PHE A 123 2.08 -21.68 4.34
N GLU A 124 1.70 -21.65 5.60
CA GLU A 124 1.31 -22.84 6.34
C GLU A 124 0.01 -22.58 7.10
N CYS A 125 -0.86 -23.61 7.11
CA CYS A 125 -2.08 -23.60 7.90
C CYS A 125 -1.84 -24.34 9.22
N ARG A 126 -1.91 -23.61 10.33
CA ARG A 126 -1.82 -24.19 11.69
C ARG A 126 -3.08 -23.86 12.45
N ASN A 127 -3.74 -24.89 12.95
CA ASN A 127 -5.02 -24.73 13.70
C ASN A 127 -6.11 -23.99 12.92
N GLY A 128 -6.14 -24.15 11.60
CA GLY A 128 -7.09 -23.49 10.70
C GLY A 128 -6.72 -22.05 10.31
N GLU A 129 -5.57 -21.55 10.71
CA GLU A 129 -5.09 -20.22 10.35
C GLU A 129 -3.94 -20.28 9.36
N TRP A 130 -4.12 -19.70 8.17
CA TRP A 130 -3.06 -19.50 7.19
C TRP A 130 -2.21 -18.29 7.55
N LYS A 131 -0.88 -18.47 7.61
CA LYS A 131 0.10 -17.41 7.81
C LYS A 131 1.35 -17.66 6.98
N ILE A 132 2.14 -16.63 6.79
CA ILE A 132 3.45 -16.73 6.11
C ILE A 132 4.40 -17.52 7.02
N LEU A 133 4.99 -18.58 6.46
CA LEU A 133 6.07 -19.33 7.09
C LEU A 133 7.43 -18.84 6.58
N ASN A 134 7.55 -18.66 5.27
CA ASN A 134 8.76 -18.11 4.66
C ASN A 134 8.37 -17.10 3.57
N ARG A 135 9.08 -15.99 3.50
CA ARG A 135 8.99 -15.00 2.42
C ARG A 135 10.37 -14.67 1.90
N VAL A 136 10.47 -14.56 0.59
CA VAL A 136 11.60 -13.93 -0.10
C VAL A 136 11.06 -12.81 -0.97
N MET A 137 11.61 -11.60 -0.79
CA MET A 137 11.31 -10.47 -1.65
C MET A 137 12.30 -10.42 -2.81
N VAL A 138 11.77 -10.42 -4.02
CA VAL A 138 12.53 -10.23 -5.26
C VAL A 138 12.22 -8.83 -5.78
N ILE A 139 13.26 -8.04 -6.10
CA ILE A 139 13.14 -6.74 -6.74
C ILE A 139 13.40 -6.93 -8.24
N ASP A 140 12.43 -6.60 -9.08
CA ASP A 140 12.54 -6.71 -10.53
C ASP A 140 12.85 -5.35 -11.17
N ALA A 141 12.42 -4.24 -10.55
CA ALA A 141 12.67 -2.89 -11.06
C ALA A 141 12.65 -1.85 -9.93
N GLU A 142 13.52 -0.86 -10.03
CA GLU A 142 13.60 0.29 -9.13
C GLU A 142 13.64 1.58 -9.94
N ARG A 143 12.94 2.61 -9.46
CA ARG A 143 12.93 3.92 -10.10
C ARG A 143 12.74 5.05 -9.09
N TRP A 144 13.53 6.10 -9.24
CA TRP A 144 13.41 7.33 -8.43
C TRP A 144 12.85 8.46 -9.29
N VAL A 145 11.80 9.12 -8.80
CA VAL A 145 11.09 10.18 -9.53
C VAL A 145 10.93 11.40 -8.63
N ASP A 146 11.42 12.55 -9.08
CA ASP A 146 11.12 13.81 -8.42
C ASP A 146 9.63 14.11 -8.54
N THR A 147 9.01 14.44 -7.45
CA THR A 147 7.56 14.63 -7.37
C THR A 147 7.17 15.90 -6.62
N VAL A 148 5.91 16.25 -6.72
CA VAL A 148 5.29 17.33 -5.96
C VAL A 148 3.96 16.82 -5.38
N ASN A 149 3.62 17.29 -4.19
CA ASN A 149 2.28 17.06 -3.67
C ASN A 149 1.31 18.05 -4.33
N LEU A 150 0.53 17.55 -5.29
CA LEU A 150 -0.44 18.38 -6.01
C LEU A 150 -1.51 18.99 -5.08
N LEU A 151 -1.83 18.35 -3.96
CA LEU A 151 -2.77 18.90 -2.98
C LEU A 151 -2.27 20.24 -2.42
N ASN A 152 -0.96 20.44 -2.32
CA ASN A 152 -0.37 21.71 -1.87
C ASN A 152 -0.59 22.88 -2.86
N LEU A 153 -1.01 22.58 -4.10
CA LEU A 153 -1.36 23.59 -5.10
C LEU A 153 -2.80 24.11 -4.95
N PHE A 154 -3.64 23.37 -4.23
CA PHE A 154 -5.00 23.82 -3.95
C PHE A 154 -5.03 24.78 -2.75
N PRO A 155 -6.03 25.69 -2.70
CA PRO A 155 -6.29 26.52 -1.53
C PRO A 155 -6.42 25.67 -0.26
N ALA A 156 -5.97 26.20 0.88
CA ALA A 156 -5.92 25.47 2.16
C ALA A 156 -7.30 24.90 2.57
N ASP A 157 -8.38 25.62 2.27
CA ASP A 157 -9.74 25.18 2.53
C ASP A 157 -10.17 23.96 1.68
N MET A 158 -9.56 23.78 0.50
CA MET A 158 -9.76 22.58 -0.32
C MET A 158 -8.87 21.42 0.14
N GLN A 159 -7.64 21.71 0.56
CA GLN A 159 -6.74 20.68 1.10
C GLN A 159 -7.34 19.99 2.33
N ASN A 160 -7.99 20.76 3.22
CA ASN A 160 -8.63 20.25 4.43
C ASN A 160 -9.92 19.45 4.15
N LYS A 161 -10.40 19.41 2.91
CA LYS A 161 -11.62 18.69 2.52
C LYS A 161 -11.35 17.28 2.02
N ALA A 162 -10.12 16.96 1.64
CA ALA A 162 -9.73 15.62 1.24
C ALA A 162 -9.33 14.78 2.46
N TYR A 163 -9.79 13.54 2.49
CA TYR A 163 -9.19 12.57 3.39
C TYR A 163 -7.84 12.15 2.81
N SER A 164 -6.80 12.32 3.61
CA SER A 164 -5.47 11.80 3.29
C SER A 164 -5.22 10.53 4.09
N GLY A 165 -4.48 9.59 3.52
CA GLY A 165 -3.99 8.43 4.25
C GLY A 165 -3.09 8.89 5.40
N ILE A 166 -3.32 8.34 6.58
CA ILE A 166 -2.58 8.67 7.80
C ILE A 166 -2.02 7.35 8.36
N ARG A 167 -0.90 7.42 9.03
CA ARG A 167 -0.36 6.25 9.74
C ARG A 167 -1.02 6.07 11.09
N GLY A 168 -1.06 4.81 11.55
CA GLY A 168 -1.64 4.45 12.83
C GLY A 168 -3.17 4.47 12.84
N THR A 169 -3.72 4.30 14.02
CA THR A 169 -5.15 4.08 14.26
C THR A 169 -6.06 5.28 13.90
N MET A 170 -5.46 6.43 13.60
CA MET A 170 -6.21 7.60 13.13
C MET A 170 -6.58 7.53 11.65
N ASP A 171 -6.01 6.59 10.89
CA ASP A 171 -6.39 6.40 9.49
C ASP A 171 -7.86 6.00 9.37
N PRO A 172 -8.60 6.56 8.39
CA PRO A 172 -10.01 6.26 8.19
C PRO A 172 -10.33 4.76 8.05
N VAL A 173 -9.38 3.93 7.62
CA VAL A 173 -9.57 2.48 7.46
C VAL A 173 -9.90 1.79 8.78
N TYR A 174 -9.42 2.30 9.92
CA TYR A 174 -9.75 1.74 11.23
C TYR A 174 -11.17 2.09 11.72
N ARG A 175 -11.86 2.96 10.98
CA ARG A 175 -13.27 3.33 11.19
C ARG A 175 -14.18 2.86 10.06
N LEU A 176 -13.75 1.84 9.31
CA LEU A 176 -14.48 1.36 8.13
C LEU A 176 -15.92 0.93 8.45
N HIS A 177 -16.16 0.34 9.62
CA HIS A 177 -17.51 -0.03 10.07
C HIS A 177 -18.43 1.17 10.34
N LYS A 178 -17.87 2.38 10.42
CA LYS A 178 -18.55 3.65 10.62
C LYS A 178 -18.39 4.57 9.41
N ILE A 179 -18.26 3.99 8.22
CA ILE A 179 -17.98 4.76 7.01
C ILE A 179 -19.02 5.85 6.76
N GLY A 180 -20.28 5.63 7.15
CA GLY A 180 -21.34 6.63 7.05
C GLY A 180 -21.07 7.89 7.89
N GLU A 181 -20.36 7.78 9.00
CA GLU A 181 -19.95 8.92 9.83
C GLU A 181 -18.79 9.72 9.19
N LEU A 182 -18.04 9.10 8.27
CA LEU A 182 -16.96 9.73 7.51
C LEU A 182 -17.47 10.45 6.27
N VAL A 183 -18.66 10.10 5.79
CA VAL A 183 -19.25 10.75 4.60
C VAL A 183 -19.66 12.17 4.96
N ARG A 184 -18.99 13.13 4.34
CA ARG A 184 -19.28 14.55 4.55
C ARG A 184 -20.56 14.95 3.82
N PRO A 185 -21.32 15.94 4.35
CA PRO A 185 -22.46 16.50 3.62
C PRO A 185 -22.03 16.94 2.22
N LYS A 186 -22.91 16.74 1.24
CA LYS A 186 -22.66 17.23 -0.12
C LYS A 186 -22.43 18.75 -0.08
N TYR A 187 -21.34 19.18 -0.69
CA TYR A 187 -21.15 20.60 -0.94
C TYR A 187 -22.19 21.07 -1.95
N SER A 188 -22.76 22.27 -1.75
CA SER A 188 -23.56 22.88 -2.78
C SER A 188 -22.68 23.20 -3.99
N MET A 189 -23.24 23.17 -5.18
CA MET A 189 -22.49 23.60 -6.38
C MET A 189 -21.98 25.04 -6.26
N SER A 190 -22.66 25.90 -5.49
CA SER A 190 -22.21 27.25 -5.16
C SER A 190 -20.92 27.27 -4.37
N ASP A 191 -20.67 26.31 -3.47
CA ASP A 191 -19.40 26.21 -2.71
C ASP A 191 -18.23 25.84 -3.59
N LEU A 192 -18.47 25.03 -4.64
CA LEU A 192 -17.45 24.59 -5.60
C LEU A 192 -17.17 25.66 -6.67
N TRP A 193 -18.13 26.56 -6.95
CA TRP A 193 -18.09 27.47 -8.09
C TRP A 193 -17.92 28.93 -7.72
N SER A 194 -17.49 29.25 -6.49
CA SER A 194 -17.16 30.63 -6.15
C SER A 194 -16.14 31.19 -7.15
N PRO A 195 -16.45 32.28 -7.87
CA PRO A 195 -15.58 32.88 -8.89
C PRO A 195 -14.17 33.21 -8.38
N TYR A 196 -14.07 33.61 -7.12
CA TYR A 196 -12.78 33.90 -6.47
C TYR A 196 -11.87 32.68 -6.31
N ARG A 197 -12.43 31.47 -6.15
CA ARG A 197 -11.65 30.24 -6.01
C ARG A 197 -11.05 29.79 -7.34
N LYS A 198 -11.74 30.05 -8.46
CA LYS A 198 -11.22 29.78 -9.80
C LYS A 198 -10.03 30.67 -10.15
N LEU A 199 -10.04 31.95 -9.77
CA LEU A 199 -8.98 32.89 -10.09
C LEU A 199 -7.67 32.60 -9.34
N LEU A 200 -7.73 32.02 -8.13
CA LEU A 200 -6.56 31.76 -7.30
C LEU A 200 -5.92 30.37 -7.57
N ALA A 201 -6.69 29.41 -8.06
CA ALA A 201 -6.17 28.06 -8.34
C ALA A 201 -5.45 27.96 -9.70
N ILE A 202 -6.01 28.61 -10.72
CA ILE A 202 -5.45 28.57 -12.09
C ILE A 202 -4.02 29.15 -12.20
N PRO A 203 -3.68 30.30 -11.61
CA PRO A 203 -2.35 30.85 -11.76
C PRO A 203 -1.23 29.99 -11.19
N LYS A 204 -1.42 29.36 -10.02
CA LYS A 204 -0.41 28.50 -9.40
C LYS A 204 -0.18 27.22 -10.22
N PHE A 205 -1.24 26.63 -10.72
CA PHE A 205 -1.15 25.44 -11.56
C PHE A 205 -0.50 25.77 -12.91
N VAL A 206 -0.89 26.88 -13.54
CA VAL A 206 -0.30 27.35 -14.80
C VAL A 206 1.17 27.73 -14.62
N ILE A 207 1.53 28.42 -13.54
CA ILE A 207 2.93 28.76 -13.20
C ILE A 207 3.76 27.49 -12.98
N TYR A 208 3.20 26.48 -12.30
CA TYR A 208 3.86 25.22 -12.11
C TYR A 208 4.10 24.48 -13.44
N LEU A 209 3.08 24.39 -14.32
CA LEU A 209 3.21 23.77 -15.64
C LEU A 209 4.20 24.54 -16.54
N LEU A 210 4.17 25.86 -16.50
CA LEU A 210 5.14 26.71 -17.23
C LEU A 210 6.56 26.52 -16.68
N GLY A 211 6.73 26.44 -15.36
CA GLY A 211 8.03 26.18 -14.75
C GLY A 211 8.61 24.81 -15.16
N LYS A 212 7.79 23.76 -15.22
CA LYS A 212 8.18 22.45 -15.73
C LYS A 212 8.50 22.48 -17.22
N TYR A 213 7.71 23.20 -18.02
CA TYR A 213 7.93 23.36 -19.46
C TYR A 213 9.25 24.09 -19.77
N ILE A 214 9.58 25.12 -18.99
CA ILE A 214 10.83 25.87 -19.13
C ILE A 214 12.04 25.01 -18.72
N GLN A 215 11.92 24.21 -17.64
CA GLN A 215 12.99 23.29 -17.19
C GLN A 215 13.22 22.11 -18.14
N SER A 216 12.22 21.70 -18.92
CA SER A 216 12.32 20.58 -19.86
C SER A 216 12.91 20.96 -21.24
N ARG A 217 13.13 22.25 -21.50
CA ARG A 217 13.80 22.65 -22.75
C ARG A 217 15.30 22.41 -22.65
N PRO A 218 15.89 21.62 -23.55
CA PRO A 218 17.34 21.52 -23.62
C PRO A 218 17.90 22.92 -23.92
N MET A 219 18.88 23.37 -23.10
CA MET A 219 19.65 24.55 -23.43
C MET A 219 20.28 24.35 -24.82
N LYS A 220 19.88 25.18 -25.77
CA LYS A 220 20.58 25.25 -27.03
C LYS A 220 22.01 25.70 -26.71
N GLN A 221 22.96 24.80 -26.91
CA GLN A 221 24.37 25.17 -26.95
C GLN A 221 24.55 26.12 -28.13
N THR A 222 24.83 27.36 -27.82
CA THR A 222 25.38 28.33 -28.77
C THR A 222 26.89 28.18 -28.82
#